data_1884d7be1c7da25d03e411c7038d1e05
#
_entry.id   1884d7be1c7da25d03e411c7038d1e05
#
_cell.length_a   1.000
_cell.length_b   1.000
_cell.length_c   1.000
_cell.angle_alpha   90.00
_cell.angle_beta   90.00
_cell.angle_gamma   90.00
#
_symmetry.space_group_name_H-M   'P 1'
#
loop_
_entity.id
_entity.type
_entity.pdbx_description
1 polymer ?
#
loop_
_entity_poly.entity_id
_entity_poly.type
_entity_poly.pdbx_seq_one_letter_code
_entity_poly.pdbx_strand_id
1 'polypeptide(L)'
;MLTIDRYLRAASLEEAYEAAQKKNSAVLGGMLWLRLGNRHITTAIDLSALGLDGVEETDEYYRIGAYVTLRTLETHEGLERAFGGVLREAVCAIVGVQFRNLATVGGSIFGRFGFSDVLTAMLALDASVELYRGGILPLEQFCTMGKVNDILTHIRLPKRAVKAAYRAQRNSATDFPVLNVCAARCGDEITVAVGARPLRAVRYHFAAGTDIEDAAEQIAGQIILASNRRASEEYRRHLCRVLTRRTLTDIFDGKEEK
;
A
#
# COMPACT_ATOMS: atom_id res chain seq x y z
N MET A 1 -11.67 3.81 24.55
CA MET A 1 -10.33 3.22 24.81
C MET A 1 -10.34 1.80 24.26
N LEU A 2 -9.27 1.38 23.59
CA LEU A 2 -9.08 0.00 23.15
C LEU A 2 -8.97 -0.92 24.40
N THR A 3 -9.73 -2.03 24.41
CA THR A 3 -9.66 -3.06 25.45
C THR A 3 -9.40 -4.42 24.80
N ILE A 4 -8.57 -5.24 25.44
CA ILE A 4 -8.18 -6.56 24.97
C ILE A 4 -8.34 -7.54 26.13
N ASP A 5 -9.14 -8.60 25.95
CA ASP A 5 -9.36 -9.60 26.99
C ASP A 5 -8.23 -10.64 27.02
N ARG A 6 -7.76 -11.05 25.82
CA ARG A 6 -6.75 -12.09 25.69
C ARG A 6 -5.72 -11.70 24.63
N TYR A 7 -4.45 -11.92 24.92
CA TYR A 7 -3.35 -11.86 23.98
C TYR A 7 -2.91 -13.29 23.61
N LEU A 8 -2.79 -13.55 22.31
CA LEU A 8 -2.32 -14.80 21.74
C LEU A 8 -1.12 -14.52 20.84
N ARG A 9 0.07 -14.95 21.23
CA ARG A 9 1.23 -15.04 20.35
C ARG A 9 1.17 -16.39 19.66
N ALA A 10 0.72 -16.40 18.41
CA ALA A 10 0.48 -17.63 17.67
C ALA A 10 1.79 -18.38 17.39
N ALA A 11 1.79 -19.69 17.62
CA ALA A 11 2.90 -20.57 17.32
C ALA A 11 2.86 -21.12 15.88
N SER A 12 1.71 -20.99 15.20
CA SER A 12 1.52 -21.41 13.81
C SER A 12 0.48 -20.57 13.08
N LEU A 13 0.51 -20.59 11.74
CA LEU A 13 -0.51 -19.94 10.92
C LEU A 13 -1.90 -20.56 11.13
N GLU A 14 -1.97 -21.87 11.39
CA GLU A 14 -3.22 -22.57 11.70
C GLU A 14 -3.86 -22.01 12.98
N GLU A 15 -3.09 -21.92 14.06
CA GLU A 15 -3.57 -21.36 15.34
C GLU A 15 -4.04 -19.90 15.17
N ALA A 16 -3.26 -19.10 14.42
CA ALA A 16 -3.63 -17.72 14.12
C ALA A 16 -4.94 -17.65 13.34
N TYR A 17 -5.08 -18.50 12.31
CA TYR A 17 -6.28 -18.54 11.48
C TYR A 17 -7.51 -18.96 12.29
N GLU A 18 -7.44 -20.04 13.06
CA GLU A 18 -8.55 -20.49 13.92
C GLU A 18 -8.96 -19.42 14.93
N ALA A 19 -8.00 -18.73 15.53
CA ALA A 19 -8.26 -17.62 16.43
C ALA A 19 -8.94 -16.44 15.71
N ALA A 20 -8.54 -16.15 14.46
CA ALA A 20 -9.11 -15.07 13.66
C ALA A 20 -10.57 -15.31 13.24
N GLN A 21 -11.02 -16.57 13.18
CA GLN A 21 -12.43 -16.91 12.91
C GLN A 21 -13.37 -16.54 14.08
N LYS A 22 -12.83 -16.38 15.29
CA LYS A 22 -13.65 -16.07 16.47
C LYS A 22 -14.12 -14.62 16.44
N LYS A 23 -15.33 -14.40 16.96
CA LYS A 23 -15.93 -13.06 17.00
C LYS A 23 -15.04 -12.09 17.79
N ASN A 24 -14.93 -10.86 17.31
CA ASN A 24 -14.14 -9.77 17.88
C ASN A 24 -12.63 -10.08 18.04
N SER A 25 -12.10 -11.06 17.33
CA SER A 25 -10.66 -11.25 17.23
C SER A 25 -10.03 -10.22 16.28
N ALA A 26 -8.76 -9.92 16.47
CA ALA A 26 -8.00 -9.04 15.60
C ALA A 26 -6.55 -9.48 15.49
N VAL A 27 -6.05 -9.61 14.26
CA VAL A 27 -4.63 -9.79 13.98
C VAL A 27 -3.93 -8.46 14.21
N LEU A 28 -2.84 -8.48 14.95
CA LEU A 28 -2.03 -7.32 15.24
C LEU A 28 -0.99 -7.11 14.12
N GLY A 29 -0.82 -5.87 13.68
CA GLY A 29 0.39 -5.40 13.02
C GLY A 29 1.12 -4.47 13.99
N GLY A 30 1.61 -3.32 13.53
CA GLY A 30 2.25 -2.31 14.40
C GLY A 30 1.33 -1.61 15.40
N MET A 31 0.05 -1.93 15.44
CA MET A 31 -1.00 -1.40 16.33
C MET A 31 -1.23 0.12 16.27
N LEU A 32 -0.60 0.84 15.36
CA LEU A 32 -0.57 2.30 15.34
C LEU A 32 -1.95 2.96 15.17
N TRP A 33 -2.83 2.32 14.39
CA TRP A 33 -4.23 2.74 14.22
C TRP A 33 -5.16 2.05 15.21
N LEU A 34 -4.95 0.77 15.47
CA LEU A 34 -5.82 -0.01 16.33
C LEU A 34 -5.90 0.58 17.74
N ARG A 35 -4.75 1.01 18.29
CA ARG A 35 -4.66 1.59 19.64
C ARG A 35 -5.38 2.94 19.81
N LEU A 36 -5.62 3.67 18.71
CA LEU A 36 -6.34 4.94 18.73
C LEU A 36 -7.87 4.77 18.72
N GLY A 37 -8.33 3.55 18.51
CA GLY A 37 -9.75 3.23 18.48
C GLY A 37 -10.33 2.95 19.87
N ASN A 38 -11.62 2.62 19.89
CA ASN A 38 -12.38 2.25 21.08
C ASN A 38 -12.96 0.83 20.97
N ARG A 39 -12.34 -0.03 20.18
CA ARG A 39 -12.81 -1.41 19.99
C ARG A 39 -12.58 -2.24 21.24
N HIS A 40 -13.52 -3.16 21.50
CA HIS A 40 -13.32 -4.29 22.39
C HIS A 40 -12.87 -5.50 21.56
N ILE A 41 -11.70 -6.06 21.87
CA ILE A 41 -11.08 -7.19 21.20
C ILE A 41 -11.02 -8.35 22.18
N THR A 42 -11.71 -9.45 21.85
CA THR A 42 -11.68 -10.66 22.70
C THR A 42 -10.35 -11.40 22.60
N THR A 43 -9.73 -11.43 21.41
CA THR A 43 -8.41 -12.03 21.21
C THR A 43 -7.58 -11.19 20.26
N ALA A 44 -6.51 -10.63 20.78
CA ALA A 44 -5.46 -9.97 19.98
C ALA A 44 -4.44 -11.03 19.56
N ILE A 45 -4.28 -11.22 18.24
CA ILE A 45 -3.48 -12.29 17.64
C ILE A 45 -2.18 -11.68 17.12
N ASP A 46 -1.07 -12.06 17.70
CA ASP A 46 0.27 -11.63 17.33
C ASP A 46 0.96 -12.72 16.50
N LEU A 47 1.44 -12.35 15.31
CA LEU A 47 2.13 -13.25 14.37
C LEU A 47 3.66 -13.10 14.43
N SER A 48 4.22 -12.37 15.41
CA SER A 48 5.65 -12.06 15.48
C SER A 48 6.56 -13.28 15.62
N ALA A 49 6.03 -14.44 16.02
CA ALA A 49 6.77 -15.69 16.13
C ALA A 49 6.84 -16.49 14.81
N LEU A 50 6.16 -16.03 13.74
CA LEU A 50 5.96 -16.82 12.53
C LEU A 50 6.95 -16.49 11.39
N GLY A 51 7.98 -15.66 11.64
CA GLY A 51 9.01 -15.35 10.65
C GLY A 51 8.48 -14.54 9.45
N LEU A 52 7.48 -13.70 9.66
CA LEU A 52 6.85 -12.90 8.60
C LEU A 52 7.45 -11.49 8.46
N ASP A 53 8.65 -11.25 8.99
CA ASP A 53 9.35 -9.97 9.03
C ASP A 53 10.52 -9.87 8.03
N GLY A 54 10.69 -10.88 7.18
CA GLY A 54 11.73 -10.96 6.15
C GLY A 54 11.27 -10.50 4.77
N VAL A 55 12.24 -10.15 3.91
CA VAL A 55 12.07 -9.94 2.47
C VAL A 55 12.88 -11.03 1.75
N GLU A 56 12.19 -11.89 1.04
CA GLU A 56 12.78 -12.96 0.24
C GLU A 56 12.85 -12.51 -1.23
N GLU A 57 13.97 -12.75 -1.88
CA GLU A 57 14.16 -12.49 -3.29
C GLU A 57 14.21 -13.82 -4.04
N THR A 58 13.35 -13.99 -5.04
CA THR A 58 13.37 -15.09 -5.99
C THR A 58 13.74 -14.58 -7.39
N ASP A 59 13.83 -15.46 -8.37
CA ASP A 59 14.06 -15.06 -9.76
C ASP A 59 12.89 -14.28 -10.35
N GLU A 60 11.67 -14.53 -9.89
CA GLU A 60 10.44 -13.99 -10.46
C GLU A 60 9.85 -12.82 -9.66
N TYR A 61 10.04 -12.79 -8.34
CA TYR A 61 9.41 -11.80 -7.47
C TYR A 61 10.18 -11.58 -6.16
N TYR A 62 9.90 -10.44 -5.52
CA TYR A 62 10.17 -10.22 -4.10
C TYR A 62 8.96 -10.64 -3.28
N ARG A 63 9.18 -11.46 -2.25
CA ARG A 63 8.17 -11.89 -1.29
C ARG A 63 8.39 -11.18 0.03
N ILE A 64 7.53 -10.23 0.34
CA ILE A 64 7.64 -9.31 1.47
C ILE A 64 6.69 -9.80 2.56
N GLY A 65 7.22 -10.20 3.71
CA GLY A 65 6.42 -10.66 4.84
C GLY A 65 5.50 -9.58 5.39
N ALA A 66 4.35 -9.97 5.89
CA ALA A 66 3.33 -9.03 6.39
C ALA A 66 3.82 -8.20 7.60
N TYR A 67 4.80 -8.70 8.35
CA TYR A 67 5.43 -8.03 9.49
C TYR A 67 6.68 -7.20 9.12
N VAL A 68 7.09 -7.20 7.86
CA VAL A 68 8.12 -6.27 7.38
C VAL A 68 7.68 -4.85 7.71
N THR A 69 8.57 -4.08 8.36
CA THR A 69 8.28 -2.71 8.77
C THR A 69 8.34 -1.75 7.58
N LEU A 70 7.65 -0.63 7.65
CA LEU A 70 7.79 0.41 6.62
C LEU A 70 9.22 0.98 6.58
N ARG A 71 9.96 0.92 7.70
CA ARG A 71 11.37 1.31 7.71
C ARG A 71 12.23 0.33 6.93
N THR A 72 12.02 -0.97 7.08
CA THR A 72 12.68 -1.99 6.26
C THR A 72 12.35 -1.78 4.79
N LEU A 73 11.07 -1.56 4.44
CA LEU A 73 10.66 -1.26 3.06
C LEU A 73 11.36 -0.02 2.49
N GLU A 74 11.56 1.01 3.32
CA GLU A 74 12.23 2.26 2.97
C GLU A 74 13.72 2.10 2.67
N THR A 75 14.40 1.16 3.37
CA THR A 75 15.86 1.05 3.37
C THR A 75 16.41 -0.22 2.75
N HIS A 76 15.55 -1.09 2.20
CA HIS A 76 15.97 -2.36 1.64
C HIS A 76 16.62 -2.16 0.26
N GLU A 77 17.92 -2.35 0.17
CA GLU A 77 18.73 -2.10 -1.04
C GLU A 77 18.27 -2.89 -2.27
N GLY A 78 17.84 -4.16 -2.09
CA GLY A 78 17.35 -4.98 -3.19
C GLY A 78 16.07 -4.40 -3.81
N LEU A 79 15.12 -3.95 -2.98
CA LEU A 79 13.89 -3.29 -3.43
C LEU A 79 14.19 -1.91 -4.07
N GLU A 80 15.14 -1.17 -3.51
CA GLU A 80 15.59 0.10 -4.07
C GLU A 80 16.12 -0.09 -5.51
N ARG A 81 17.02 -1.06 -5.71
CA ARG A 81 17.57 -1.37 -7.04
C ARG A 81 16.53 -1.88 -8.02
N ALA A 82 15.61 -2.75 -7.56
CA ALA A 82 14.62 -3.38 -8.43
C ALA A 82 13.52 -2.43 -8.89
N PHE A 83 13.14 -1.46 -8.05
CA PHE A 83 11.97 -0.60 -8.29
C PHE A 83 12.31 0.90 -8.35
N GLY A 84 13.61 1.27 -8.51
CA GLY A 84 14.05 2.65 -8.74
C GLY A 84 13.67 3.62 -7.61
N GLY A 85 13.63 3.14 -6.36
CA GLY A 85 13.36 3.99 -5.19
C GLY A 85 11.90 4.34 -4.94
N VAL A 86 10.97 3.92 -5.77
CA VAL A 86 9.54 4.29 -5.66
C VAL A 86 8.91 3.87 -4.32
N LEU A 87 9.31 2.72 -3.77
CA LEU A 87 8.81 2.25 -2.46
C LEU A 87 9.31 3.14 -1.33
N ARG A 88 10.59 3.53 -1.36
CA ARG A 88 11.16 4.50 -0.42
C ARG A 88 10.41 5.83 -0.48
N GLU A 89 10.18 6.36 -1.68
CA GLU A 89 9.44 7.61 -1.87
C GLU A 89 8.03 7.56 -1.33
N ALA A 90 7.33 6.43 -1.53
CA ALA A 90 5.98 6.27 -1.03
C ALA A 90 5.91 6.28 0.51
N VAL A 91 6.96 5.78 1.22
CA VAL A 91 6.88 5.62 2.67
C VAL A 91 7.66 6.67 3.47
N CYS A 92 8.68 7.32 2.90
CA CYS A 92 9.60 8.21 3.64
C CYS A 92 8.89 9.38 4.35
N ALA A 93 7.77 9.86 3.80
CA ALA A 93 6.96 10.92 4.38
C ALA A 93 5.86 10.44 5.34
N ILE A 94 5.77 9.13 5.63
CA ILE A 94 4.79 8.60 6.58
C ILE A 94 5.28 8.89 8.00
N VAL A 95 4.73 9.90 8.63
CA VAL A 95 5.01 10.38 9.99
C VAL A 95 6.53 10.53 10.24
N GLY A 96 7.14 9.65 11.00
CA GLY A 96 8.58 9.68 11.33
C GLY A 96 9.18 8.28 11.38
N VAL A 97 10.51 8.20 11.54
CA VAL A 97 11.23 6.91 11.57
C VAL A 97 10.69 5.98 12.66
N GLN A 98 10.40 6.53 13.87
CA GLN A 98 9.85 5.73 14.98
C GLN A 98 8.51 5.09 14.62
N PHE A 99 7.66 5.82 13.89
CA PHE A 99 6.40 5.28 13.41
C PHE A 99 6.63 4.18 12.37
N ARG A 100 7.53 4.40 11.42
CA ARG A 100 7.85 3.44 10.36
C ARG A 100 8.56 2.20 10.88
N ASN A 101 9.27 2.26 12.00
CA ASN A 101 9.83 1.09 12.68
C ASN A 101 8.76 0.16 13.28
N LEU A 102 7.54 0.65 13.52
CA LEU A 102 6.43 -0.11 14.08
C LEU A 102 5.36 -0.46 13.04
N ALA A 103 5.09 0.45 12.10
CA ALA A 103 4.12 0.23 11.04
C ALA A 103 4.57 -0.90 10.13
N THR A 104 3.67 -1.85 9.83
CA THR A 104 3.97 -3.01 8.99
C THR A 104 3.35 -2.88 7.61
N VAL A 105 3.99 -3.51 6.62
CA VAL A 105 3.48 -3.59 5.25
C VAL A 105 2.11 -4.28 5.24
N GLY A 106 1.99 -5.43 5.94
CA GLY A 106 0.74 -6.16 6.05
C GLY A 106 -0.38 -5.32 6.67
N GLY A 107 -0.11 -4.56 7.74
CA GLY A 107 -1.08 -3.65 8.36
C GLY A 107 -1.56 -2.55 7.39
N SER A 108 -0.64 -2.02 6.58
CA SER A 108 -0.95 -0.99 5.58
C SER A 108 -1.79 -1.52 4.41
N ILE A 109 -1.57 -2.78 4.01
CA ILE A 109 -2.29 -3.44 2.91
C ILE A 109 -3.62 -4.01 3.39
N PHE A 110 -3.63 -4.81 4.47
CA PHE A 110 -4.84 -5.47 4.95
C PHE A 110 -5.91 -4.48 5.42
N GLY A 111 -5.48 -3.37 6.00
CA GLY A 111 -6.38 -2.29 6.43
C GLY A 111 -7.12 -1.61 5.29
N ARG A 112 -6.57 -1.65 4.08
CA ARG A 112 -7.12 -1.02 2.86
C ARG A 112 -7.61 0.41 3.08
N PHE A 113 -6.85 1.15 3.91
CA PHE A 113 -7.17 2.54 4.22
C PHE A 113 -7.05 3.42 2.98
N GLY A 114 -8.03 4.31 2.79
CA GLY A 114 -8.06 5.20 1.64
C GLY A 114 -6.88 6.18 1.54
N PHE A 115 -6.15 6.39 2.63
CA PHE A 115 -4.96 7.25 2.71
C PHE A 115 -3.63 6.49 2.61
N SER A 116 -3.65 5.18 2.32
CA SER A 116 -2.44 4.35 2.34
C SER A 116 -1.53 4.65 1.14
N ASP A 117 -0.38 5.26 1.41
CA ASP A 117 0.68 5.47 0.43
C ASP A 117 1.24 4.13 -0.08
N VAL A 118 1.44 3.18 0.85
CA VAL A 118 1.91 1.83 0.55
C VAL A 118 0.98 1.11 -0.43
N LEU A 119 -0.34 1.16 -0.17
CA LEU A 119 -1.32 0.50 -1.03
C LEU A 119 -1.28 1.06 -2.46
N THR A 120 -1.16 2.39 -2.60
CA THR A 120 -1.09 3.04 -3.91
C THR A 120 0.16 2.63 -4.69
N ALA A 121 1.34 2.60 -4.04
CA ALA A 121 2.58 2.16 -4.67
C ALA A 121 2.52 0.69 -5.08
N MET A 122 2.05 -0.19 -4.19
CA MET A 122 1.95 -1.63 -4.45
C MET A 122 0.95 -1.96 -5.58
N LEU A 123 -0.15 -1.19 -5.70
CA LEU A 123 -1.10 -1.33 -6.81
C LEU A 123 -0.46 -0.97 -8.16
N ALA A 124 0.31 0.11 -8.23
CA ALA A 124 1.00 0.51 -9.45
C ALA A 124 2.06 -0.52 -9.88
N LEU A 125 2.70 -1.18 -8.92
CA LEU A 125 3.72 -2.21 -9.15
C LEU A 125 3.13 -3.61 -9.40
N ASP A 126 1.82 -3.74 -9.59
CA ASP A 126 1.12 -5.00 -9.86
C ASP A 126 1.35 -6.07 -8.78
N ALA A 127 1.32 -5.64 -7.52
CA ALA A 127 1.48 -6.54 -6.40
C ALA A 127 0.35 -7.56 -6.28
N SER A 128 0.66 -8.72 -5.70
CA SER A 128 -0.31 -9.71 -5.24
C SER A 128 -0.20 -9.89 -3.73
N VAL A 129 -1.29 -10.32 -3.09
CA VAL A 129 -1.31 -10.71 -1.68
C VAL A 129 -1.36 -12.23 -1.55
N GLU A 130 -0.70 -12.74 -0.52
CA GLU A 130 -0.69 -14.16 -0.18
C GLU A 130 -1.44 -14.34 1.14
N LEU A 131 -2.59 -14.98 1.06
CA LEU A 131 -3.44 -15.30 2.19
C LEU A 131 -3.23 -16.75 2.61
N TYR A 132 -3.28 -17.04 3.89
CA TYR A 132 -3.00 -18.39 4.42
C TYR A 132 -3.90 -19.47 3.83
N ARG A 133 -5.21 -19.25 3.77
CA ARG A 133 -6.18 -20.19 3.16
C ARG A 133 -6.65 -19.73 1.79
N GLY A 134 -6.73 -18.44 1.56
CA GLY A 134 -7.21 -17.84 0.31
C GLY A 134 -6.21 -17.88 -0.84
N GLY A 135 -4.97 -18.31 -0.59
CA GLY A 135 -3.92 -18.39 -1.60
C GLY A 135 -3.47 -17.02 -2.11
N ILE A 136 -2.96 -16.99 -3.34
CA ILE A 136 -2.42 -15.79 -3.98
C ILE A 136 -3.48 -15.16 -4.85
N LEU A 137 -3.69 -13.85 -4.69
CA LEU A 137 -4.61 -13.08 -5.53
C LEU A 137 -4.06 -11.68 -5.81
N PRO A 138 -4.40 -11.08 -6.96
CA PRO A 138 -3.99 -9.71 -7.28
C PRO A 138 -4.42 -8.73 -6.19
N LEU A 139 -3.56 -7.78 -5.85
CA LEU A 139 -3.86 -6.75 -4.84
C LEU A 139 -5.10 -5.93 -5.21
N GLU A 140 -5.32 -5.66 -6.51
CA GLU A 140 -6.51 -4.98 -6.99
C GLU A 140 -7.80 -5.73 -6.61
N GLN A 141 -7.83 -7.05 -6.85
CA GLN A 141 -8.95 -7.89 -6.45
C GLN A 141 -9.14 -7.86 -4.92
N PHE A 142 -8.05 -7.99 -4.15
CA PHE A 142 -8.09 -7.87 -2.70
C PHE A 142 -8.67 -6.53 -2.23
N CYS A 143 -8.37 -5.42 -2.92
CA CYS A 143 -8.93 -4.10 -2.61
C CYS A 143 -10.44 -4.03 -2.76
N THR A 144 -11.03 -4.79 -3.67
CA THR A 144 -12.49 -4.77 -3.93
C THR A 144 -13.28 -5.74 -3.03
N MET A 145 -12.60 -6.72 -2.42
CA MET A 145 -13.22 -7.70 -1.53
C MET A 145 -13.91 -7.04 -0.33
N GLY A 146 -14.96 -7.68 0.17
CA GLY A 146 -15.60 -7.36 1.42
C GLY A 146 -14.70 -7.64 2.64
N LYS A 147 -15.32 -8.01 3.77
CA LYS A 147 -14.58 -8.42 4.96
C LYS A 147 -13.81 -9.72 4.69
N VAL A 148 -12.50 -9.71 4.95
CA VAL A 148 -11.62 -10.88 4.85
C VAL A 148 -11.31 -11.37 6.25
N ASN A 149 -11.60 -12.65 6.51
CA ASN A 149 -11.28 -13.33 7.78
C ASN A 149 -10.16 -14.36 7.54
N ASP A 150 -9.06 -13.91 6.96
CA ASP A 150 -7.88 -14.74 6.68
C ASP A 150 -6.62 -14.05 7.20
N ILE A 151 -5.51 -14.75 7.18
CA ILE A 151 -4.21 -14.22 7.59
C ILE A 151 -3.46 -13.81 6.32
N LEU A 152 -3.15 -12.52 6.19
CA LEU A 152 -2.22 -12.03 5.20
C LEU A 152 -0.80 -12.38 5.64
N THR A 153 -0.12 -13.23 4.88
CA THR A 153 1.22 -13.68 5.19
C THR A 153 2.28 -12.87 4.46
N HIS A 154 2.11 -12.65 3.16
CA HIS A 154 3.09 -11.95 2.32
C HIS A 154 2.44 -11.07 1.26
N ILE A 155 3.23 -10.14 0.77
CA ILE A 155 2.97 -9.39 -0.46
C ILE A 155 4.03 -9.82 -1.48
N ARG A 156 3.61 -10.10 -2.71
CA ARG A 156 4.50 -10.42 -3.81
C ARG A 156 4.59 -9.25 -4.77
N LEU A 157 5.80 -8.84 -5.09
CA LEU A 157 6.11 -7.84 -6.12
C LEU A 157 6.85 -8.53 -7.27
N PRO A 158 6.28 -8.57 -8.49
CA PRO A 158 6.94 -9.21 -9.62
C PRO A 158 8.22 -8.47 -10.00
N LYS A 159 9.31 -9.22 -10.25
CA LYS A 159 10.58 -8.69 -10.73
C LYS A 159 10.46 -8.45 -12.24
N ARG A 160 10.17 -7.23 -12.61
CA ARG A 160 10.10 -6.76 -13.99
C ARG A 160 11.02 -5.56 -14.15
N ALA A 161 11.53 -5.36 -15.36
CA ALA A 161 12.18 -4.09 -15.68
C ALA A 161 11.13 -2.97 -15.64
N VAL A 162 11.09 -2.22 -14.56
CA VAL A 162 10.07 -1.20 -14.32
C VAL A 162 10.70 0.16 -14.09
N LYS A 163 10.14 1.17 -14.76
CA LYS A 163 10.34 2.58 -14.38
C LYS A 163 9.12 3.02 -13.61
N ALA A 164 9.31 3.49 -12.38
CA ALA A 164 8.20 3.88 -11.52
C ALA A 164 8.48 5.20 -10.80
N ALA A 165 7.42 5.94 -10.53
CA ALA A 165 7.50 7.19 -9.79
C ALA A 165 6.28 7.33 -8.86
N TYR A 166 6.49 8.04 -7.75
CA TYR A 166 5.46 8.30 -6.77
C TYR A 166 5.41 9.79 -6.44
N ARG A 167 4.21 10.36 -6.38
CA ARG A 167 3.99 11.75 -5.94
C ARG A 167 2.78 11.84 -5.03
N ALA A 168 2.87 12.71 -4.03
CA ALA A 168 1.78 12.99 -3.11
C ALA A 168 1.69 14.47 -2.79
N GLN A 169 0.48 14.99 -2.70
CA GLN A 169 0.21 16.30 -2.11
C GLN A 169 -0.22 16.12 -0.66
N ARG A 170 0.43 16.85 0.25
CA ARG A 170 0.15 16.86 1.69
C ARG A 170 -0.02 18.30 2.16
N ASN A 171 -0.83 18.52 3.20
CA ASN A 171 -0.99 19.85 3.81
C ASN A 171 0.22 20.22 4.67
N SER A 172 0.88 19.23 5.25
CA SER A 172 2.18 19.37 5.92
C SER A 172 3.04 18.15 5.64
N ALA A 173 4.35 18.24 5.84
CA ALA A 173 5.34 17.28 5.36
C ALA A 173 5.07 15.82 5.74
N THR A 174 4.54 15.55 6.93
CA THR A 174 4.32 14.19 7.44
C THR A 174 2.84 13.84 7.68
N ASP A 175 1.91 14.69 7.22
CA ASP A 175 0.47 14.45 7.31
C ASP A 175 0.05 13.38 6.29
N PHE A 176 -1.19 12.92 6.42
CA PHE A 176 -1.82 12.09 5.39
C PHE A 176 -1.86 12.80 4.05
N PRO A 177 -1.72 12.07 2.94
CA PRO A 177 -1.86 12.69 1.64
C PRO A 177 -3.29 13.22 1.42
N VAL A 178 -3.38 14.37 0.77
CA VAL A 178 -4.62 14.89 0.20
C VAL A 178 -5.01 14.06 -1.02
N LEU A 179 -4.01 13.76 -1.85
CA LEU A 179 -4.05 12.83 -2.98
C LEU A 179 -2.64 12.27 -3.19
N ASN A 180 -2.54 11.03 -3.61
CA ASN A 180 -1.28 10.42 -4.04
C ASN A 180 -1.47 9.66 -5.36
N VAL A 181 -0.40 9.63 -6.15
CA VAL A 181 -0.35 8.94 -7.44
C VAL A 181 0.96 8.17 -7.52
N CYS A 182 0.89 6.95 -7.96
CA CYS A 182 2.03 6.15 -8.36
C CYS A 182 1.83 5.68 -9.79
N ALA A 183 2.84 5.84 -10.64
CA ALA A 183 2.84 5.29 -11.98
C ALA A 183 4.01 4.33 -12.15
N ALA A 184 3.79 3.26 -12.90
CA ALA A 184 4.81 2.28 -13.25
C ALA A 184 4.69 1.92 -14.74
N ARG A 185 5.82 1.90 -15.44
CA ARG A 185 5.91 1.45 -16.84
C ARG A 185 6.72 0.16 -16.89
N CYS A 186 6.14 -0.86 -17.49
CA CYS A 186 6.78 -2.14 -17.76
C CYS A 186 6.62 -2.48 -19.25
N GLY A 187 7.68 -2.32 -20.04
CA GLY A 187 7.59 -2.44 -21.49
C GLY A 187 6.59 -1.46 -22.10
N ASP A 188 5.58 -1.99 -22.75
CA ASP A 188 4.52 -1.21 -23.43
C ASP A 188 3.28 -0.96 -22.56
N GLU A 189 3.30 -1.38 -21.31
CA GLU A 189 2.20 -1.14 -20.36
C GLU A 189 2.56 -0.05 -19.36
N ILE A 190 1.60 0.82 -19.08
CA ILE A 190 1.63 1.80 -18.00
C ILE A 190 0.50 1.52 -17.05
N THR A 191 0.83 1.41 -15.78
CA THR A 191 -0.15 1.33 -14.68
C THR A 191 -0.09 2.60 -13.85
N VAL A 192 -1.22 3.25 -13.63
CA VAL A 192 -1.35 4.44 -12.77
C VAL A 192 -2.30 4.11 -11.63
N ALA A 193 -1.82 4.20 -10.40
CA ALA A 193 -2.63 4.04 -9.21
C ALA A 193 -2.86 5.39 -8.53
N VAL A 194 -4.10 5.67 -8.12
CA VAL A 194 -4.50 6.91 -7.43
C VAL A 194 -5.13 6.56 -6.10
N GLY A 195 -4.57 7.10 -5.02
CA GLY A 195 -5.03 6.92 -3.66
C GLY A 195 -5.34 8.23 -2.93
N ALA A 196 -5.61 8.15 -1.65
CA ALA A 196 -6.01 9.27 -0.79
C ALA A 196 -7.24 10.06 -1.29
N ARG A 197 -8.10 9.41 -2.05
CA ARG A 197 -9.30 9.99 -2.66
C ARG A 197 -10.58 9.96 -1.78
N PRO A 198 -10.50 9.93 -0.47
CA PRO A 198 -11.31 9.38 0.65
C PRO A 198 -12.06 8.07 0.39
N LEU A 199 -11.63 7.34 -0.60
CA LEU A 199 -12.04 5.98 -0.93
C LEU A 199 -10.78 5.13 -1.11
N ARG A 200 -10.92 3.81 -1.31
CA ARG A 200 -9.78 2.92 -1.58
C ARG A 200 -9.06 3.35 -2.85
N ALA A 201 -7.74 3.15 -2.90
CA ALA A 201 -6.96 3.39 -4.09
C ALA A 201 -7.49 2.55 -5.28
N VAL A 202 -7.38 3.12 -6.47
CA VAL A 202 -7.78 2.49 -7.74
C VAL A 202 -6.63 2.57 -8.73
N ARG A 203 -6.62 1.69 -9.72
CA ARG A 203 -5.63 1.71 -10.78
C ARG A 203 -6.25 1.79 -12.17
N TYR A 204 -5.46 2.28 -13.11
CA TYR A 204 -5.78 2.45 -14.51
C TYR A 204 -4.64 1.91 -15.35
N HIS A 205 -4.94 1.39 -16.54
CA HIS A 205 -3.96 0.84 -17.47
C HIS A 205 -3.99 1.62 -18.78
N PHE A 206 -2.81 1.85 -19.33
CA PHE A 206 -2.60 2.54 -20.60
C PHE A 206 -1.49 1.85 -21.39
N ALA A 207 -1.53 1.99 -22.71
CA ALA A 207 -0.39 1.66 -23.56
C ALA A 207 0.71 2.74 -23.44
N ALA A 208 1.98 2.36 -23.59
CA ALA A 208 3.12 3.29 -23.48
C ALA A 208 3.09 4.46 -24.50
N GLY A 209 2.34 4.31 -25.59
CA GLY A 209 2.15 5.37 -26.59
C GLY A 209 1.00 6.35 -26.27
N THR A 210 0.29 6.18 -25.14
CA THR A 210 -0.78 7.10 -24.76
C THR A 210 -0.18 8.46 -24.39
N ASP A 211 -0.81 9.53 -24.89
CA ASP A 211 -0.41 10.90 -24.54
C ASP A 211 -0.60 11.14 -23.03
N ILE A 212 0.36 11.83 -22.40
CA ILE A 212 0.38 12.06 -20.96
C ILE A 212 -0.79 12.94 -20.51
N GLU A 213 -1.13 13.98 -21.27
CA GLU A 213 -2.24 14.88 -20.95
C GLU A 213 -3.58 14.15 -21.10
N ASP A 214 -3.74 13.35 -22.16
CA ASP A 214 -4.95 12.55 -22.40
C ASP A 214 -5.16 11.52 -21.28
N ALA A 215 -4.10 10.82 -20.86
CA ALA A 215 -4.18 9.89 -19.74
C ALA A 215 -4.56 10.58 -18.42
N ALA A 216 -3.98 11.76 -18.15
CA ALA A 216 -4.28 12.52 -16.94
C ALA A 216 -5.73 13.05 -16.92
N GLU A 217 -6.23 13.54 -18.05
CA GLU A 217 -7.62 13.98 -18.19
C GLU A 217 -8.59 12.81 -18.10
N GLN A 218 -8.30 11.69 -18.74
CA GLN A 218 -9.13 10.49 -18.67
C GLN A 218 -9.27 10.00 -17.23
N ILE A 219 -8.17 9.87 -16.47
CA ILE A 219 -8.20 9.46 -15.06
C ILE A 219 -9.02 10.47 -14.25
N ALA A 220 -8.73 11.77 -14.38
CA ALA A 220 -9.42 12.81 -13.62
C ALA A 220 -10.92 12.89 -13.92
N GLY A 221 -11.33 12.55 -15.15
CA GLY A 221 -12.73 12.49 -15.57
C GLY A 221 -13.48 11.28 -15.03
N GLN A 222 -12.82 10.13 -14.94
CA GLN A 222 -13.46 8.85 -14.54
C GLN A 222 -13.40 8.58 -13.04
N ILE A 223 -12.39 9.11 -12.34
CA ILE A 223 -12.17 8.79 -10.92
C ILE A 223 -13.27 9.35 -10.03
N ILE A 224 -13.81 8.49 -9.15
CA ILE A 224 -14.73 8.91 -8.10
C ILE A 224 -13.88 9.46 -6.94
N LEU A 225 -14.09 10.72 -6.64
CA LEU A 225 -13.44 11.46 -5.55
C LEU A 225 -14.47 11.84 -4.49
N ALA A 226 -14.01 12.23 -3.30
CA ALA A 226 -14.87 12.71 -2.25
C ALA A 226 -14.20 13.87 -1.49
N SER A 227 -15.04 14.75 -0.91
CA SER A 227 -14.60 15.83 -0.03
C SER A 227 -14.42 15.32 1.40
N ASN A 228 -13.49 15.90 2.14
CA ASN A 228 -13.36 15.76 3.58
C ASN A 228 -12.70 17.02 4.18
N ARG A 229 -12.35 16.99 5.49
CA ARG A 229 -11.72 18.14 6.17
C ARG A 229 -10.36 18.57 5.59
N ARG A 230 -9.69 17.71 4.79
CA ARG A 230 -8.37 18.02 4.20
C ARG A 230 -8.48 18.73 2.87
N ALA A 231 -9.47 18.39 2.06
CA ALA A 231 -9.67 19.00 0.74
C ALA A 231 -11.05 18.71 0.17
N SER A 232 -11.50 19.57 -0.74
CA SER A 232 -12.68 19.35 -1.56
C SER A 232 -12.44 18.31 -2.66
N GLU A 233 -13.51 17.76 -3.20
CA GLU A 233 -13.47 16.89 -4.38
C GLU A 233 -12.87 17.61 -5.59
N GLU A 234 -13.29 18.87 -5.82
CA GLU A 234 -12.80 19.69 -6.93
C GLU A 234 -11.28 19.86 -6.89
N TYR A 235 -10.73 20.21 -5.72
CA TYR A 235 -9.28 20.34 -5.55
C TYR A 235 -8.56 19.01 -5.77
N ARG A 236 -9.10 17.90 -5.31
CA ARG A 236 -8.55 16.57 -5.58
C ARG A 236 -8.58 16.22 -7.06
N ARG A 237 -9.61 16.62 -7.79
CA ARG A 237 -9.71 16.42 -9.23
C ARG A 237 -8.63 17.21 -9.98
N HIS A 238 -8.41 18.46 -9.58
CA HIS A 238 -7.30 19.25 -10.08
C HIS A 238 -5.93 18.59 -9.76
N LEU A 239 -5.73 18.17 -8.51
CA LEU A 239 -4.51 17.46 -8.10
C LEU A 239 -4.31 16.14 -8.87
N CYS A 240 -5.40 15.42 -9.15
CA CYS A 240 -5.34 14.19 -9.90
C CYS A 240 -4.71 14.41 -11.29
N ARG A 241 -5.15 15.43 -12.04
CA ARG A 241 -4.52 15.82 -13.32
C ARG A 241 -3.04 16.15 -13.16
N VAL A 242 -2.74 17.06 -12.25
CA VAL A 242 -1.39 17.58 -12.06
C VAL A 242 -0.42 16.49 -11.61
N LEU A 243 -0.80 15.68 -10.61
CA LEU A 243 0.08 14.63 -10.08
C LEU A 243 0.23 13.48 -11.08
N THR A 244 -0.84 13.08 -11.77
CA THR A 244 -0.77 12.05 -12.81
C THR A 244 0.17 12.47 -13.92
N ARG A 245 0.01 13.68 -14.48
CA ARG A 245 0.90 14.22 -15.49
C ARG A 245 2.37 14.19 -15.03
N ARG A 246 2.66 14.78 -13.85
CA ARG A 246 4.03 14.85 -13.33
C ARG A 246 4.63 13.45 -13.08
N THR A 247 3.83 12.51 -12.59
CA THR A 247 4.29 11.14 -12.31
C THR A 247 4.56 10.40 -13.63
N LEU A 248 3.74 10.60 -14.65
CA LEU A 248 3.96 10.05 -15.99
C LEU A 248 5.20 10.66 -16.65
N THR A 249 5.39 11.99 -16.57
CA THR A 249 6.62 12.64 -17.04
C THR A 249 7.87 12.02 -16.41
N ASP A 250 7.87 11.82 -15.08
CA ASP A 250 9.02 11.22 -14.37
C ASP A 250 9.40 9.82 -14.88
N ILE A 251 8.42 9.00 -15.29
CA ILE A 251 8.70 7.64 -15.79
C ILE A 251 9.12 7.60 -17.28
N PHE A 252 8.81 8.65 -18.04
CA PHE A 252 9.24 8.77 -19.45
C PHE A 252 10.60 9.45 -19.58
N ASP A 253 10.79 10.60 -18.94
CA ASP A 253 12.00 11.43 -19.12
C ASP A 253 13.15 10.97 -18.20
N GLY A 254 12.88 10.12 -17.23
CA GLY A 254 13.78 9.86 -16.12
C GLY A 254 13.72 11.02 -15.11
N LYS A 255 13.86 10.72 -13.81
CA LYS A 255 13.99 11.79 -12.81
C LYS A 255 15.28 12.53 -13.08
N GLU A 256 15.22 13.84 -13.29
CA GLU A 256 16.39 14.68 -13.09
C GLU A 256 16.83 14.49 -11.64
N GLU A 257 18.00 13.89 -11.43
CA GLU A 257 18.65 13.81 -10.13
C GLU A 257 18.87 15.24 -9.63
N LYS A 258 18.11 15.63 -8.59
CA LYS A 258 18.30 16.87 -7.86
C LYS A 258 19.11 16.61 -6.60
#